data_331c8f368531b334209aa755426c744c
#
_entry.id   331c8f368531b334209aa755426c744c
#
_cell.length_a   1.000
_cell.length_b   1.000
_cell.length_c   1.000
_cell.angle_alpha   90.00
_cell.angle_beta   90.00
_cell.angle_gamma   90.00
#
_symmetry.space_group_name_H-M   'P 1'
#
loop_
_entity.id
_entity.type
_entity.pdbx_description
1 polymer ?
#
loop_
_entity_poly.entity_id
_entity_poly.type
_entity_poly.pdbx_seq_one_letter_code
_entity_poly.pdbx_strand_id
1 'polypeptide(L)'
;MPNTPAHIIQSTHVYDCTISTYVLVDWTFTRYHTPGKSDYAVVYGTVAQDGSGRFAAGGRIRTSPVTRWAAPLAHTHNSVYCLPEGAGCFCDLPATLQPAIDSLVIDPAEAAVILQNAFMQPAHTLPETACFGVPVMRPAGQGDYPVVMEHHIVELPFYSFWRDSSIGSAQSLIDGQAAVFLHDWNAFCRRFVRTGRHRGQTGHTDDQAADGQYNYFGLPIVHTPGQDNAPTVSEADIAKLPLYTYWHTACASDVRRLVDGTRVVPLADWEAFCRRLVLTGR
;
A
#
# COMPACT_ATOMS: atom_id res chain seq x y z
N MET A 1 21.90 33.86 29.37
CA MET A 1 20.80 33.05 29.94
C MET A 1 20.72 31.78 29.12
N PRO A 2 20.94 30.59 29.69
CA PRO A 2 20.94 29.35 28.95
C PRO A 2 19.50 28.82 28.71
N ASN A 3 19.20 28.45 27.46
CA ASN A 3 17.97 27.80 27.07
C ASN A 3 17.88 26.41 27.69
N THR A 4 16.85 26.21 28.50
CA THR A 4 16.46 24.89 29.03
C THR A 4 15.79 24.08 27.94
N PRO A 5 16.22 22.84 27.64
CA PRO A 5 15.52 22.00 26.69
C PRO A 5 14.18 21.54 27.28
N ALA A 6 13.14 21.63 26.45
CA ALA A 6 11.81 21.15 26.78
C ALA A 6 11.85 19.64 27.10
N HIS A 7 11.51 19.28 28.33
CA HIS A 7 11.27 17.91 28.76
C HIS A 7 10.03 17.38 28.01
N ILE A 8 10.24 16.42 27.10
CA ILE A 8 9.18 15.57 26.62
C ILE A 8 8.79 14.66 27.80
N ILE A 9 7.66 14.95 28.41
CA ILE A 9 7.04 14.08 29.40
C ILE A 9 6.47 12.88 28.62
N GLN A 10 7.24 11.79 28.59
CA GLN A 10 6.69 10.48 28.25
C GLN A 10 5.79 10.06 29.42
N SER A 11 4.48 10.20 29.23
CA SER A 11 3.47 9.62 30.12
C SER A 11 3.56 8.09 30.00
N THR A 12 4.34 7.47 30.87
CA THR A 12 4.36 6.01 31.06
C THR A 12 3.09 5.61 31.81
N HIS A 13 1.97 5.48 31.12
CA HIS A 13 0.85 4.71 31.64
C HIS A 13 1.26 3.23 31.59
N VAL A 14 1.64 2.69 32.75
CA VAL A 14 1.82 1.25 32.93
C VAL A 14 0.43 0.62 32.90
N TYR A 15 0.06 0.05 31.77
CA TYR A 15 -1.13 -0.80 31.67
C TYR A 15 -0.78 -2.14 32.29
N ASP A 16 -1.43 -2.46 33.39
CA ASP A 16 -1.31 -3.76 34.08
C ASP A 16 -2.03 -4.85 33.24
N CYS A 17 -1.31 -5.42 32.28
CA CYS A 17 -1.79 -6.44 31.39
C CYS A 17 -1.17 -7.79 31.77
N THR A 18 -1.81 -8.51 32.67
CA THR A 18 -1.43 -9.89 33.11
C THR A 18 -1.73 -10.97 32.04
N ILE A 19 -2.29 -10.60 30.90
CA ILE A 19 -2.53 -11.47 29.73
C ILE A 19 -1.43 -11.15 28.71
N SER A 20 -0.93 -12.14 27.96
CA SER A 20 0.05 -11.98 26.89
C SER A 20 -0.42 -10.90 25.91
N THR A 21 -0.09 -9.66 26.18
CA THR A 21 -0.62 -8.50 25.48
C THR A 21 0.51 -7.90 24.68
N TYR A 22 0.22 -7.70 23.41
CA TYR A 22 1.07 -6.92 22.53
C TYR A 22 0.70 -5.45 22.69
N VAL A 23 1.68 -4.57 22.82
CA VAL A 23 1.44 -3.12 22.79
C VAL A 23 1.84 -2.63 21.39
N LEU A 24 0.89 -2.02 20.69
CA LEU A 24 1.12 -1.42 19.38
C LEU A 24 1.08 0.10 19.50
N VAL A 25 2.05 0.76 18.88
CA VAL A 25 2.09 2.22 18.67
C VAL A 25 1.99 2.50 17.18
N ASP A 26 1.75 3.76 16.82
CA ASP A 26 1.51 4.18 15.43
C ASP A 26 0.49 3.25 14.75
N TRP A 27 -0.57 2.92 15.50
CA TRP A 27 -1.55 1.98 15.06
C TRP A 27 -2.67 2.62 14.23
N THR A 28 -3.17 1.84 13.26
CA THR A 28 -4.36 2.17 12.48
C THR A 28 -5.37 1.03 12.61
N PHE A 29 -6.50 1.31 13.23
CA PHE A 29 -7.64 0.40 13.29
C PHE A 29 -8.44 0.55 12.00
N THR A 30 -8.28 -0.41 11.08
CA THR A 30 -8.86 -0.33 9.75
C THR A 30 -10.08 -1.23 9.66
N ARG A 31 -11.25 -0.63 9.37
CA ARG A 31 -12.47 -1.36 9.04
C ARG A 31 -12.55 -1.53 7.53
N TYR A 32 -12.71 -2.77 7.10
CA TYR A 32 -12.86 -3.13 5.71
C TYR A 32 -14.32 -3.41 5.37
N HIS A 33 -14.84 -2.67 4.39
CA HIS A 33 -16.20 -2.81 3.90
C HIS A 33 -16.26 -3.71 2.67
N THR A 34 -17.18 -4.68 2.69
CA THR A 34 -17.46 -5.55 1.54
C THR A 34 -18.94 -5.45 1.21
N PRO A 35 -19.34 -4.98 0.01
CA PRO A 35 -20.74 -4.92 -0.37
C PRO A 35 -21.44 -6.28 -0.17
N GLY A 36 -22.59 -6.26 0.53
CA GLY A 36 -23.40 -7.46 0.77
C GLY A 36 -22.82 -8.48 1.78
N LYS A 37 -21.71 -8.17 2.46
CA LYS A 37 -21.10 -9.00 3.50
C LYS A 37 -20.92 -8.20 4.80
N SER A 38 -20.66 -8.91 5.89
CA SER A 38 -20.30 -8.24 7.14
C SER A 38 -18.92 -7.63 7.05
N ASP A 39 -18.81 -6.40 7.54
CA ASP A 39 -17.54 -5.72 7.71
C ASP A 39 -16.64 -6.46 8.69
N TYR A 40 -15.35 -6.34 8.50
CA TYR A 40 -14.37 -6.83 9.45
C TYR A 40 -13.29 -5.75 9.68
N ALA A 41 -12.61 -5.85 10.80
CA ALA A 41 -11.55 -4.91 11.13
C ALA A 41 -10.24 -5.64 11.42
N VAL A 42 -9.12 -5.00 11.10
CA VAL A 42 -7.77 -5.41 11.48
C VAL A 42 -7.03 -4.20 12.04
N VAL A 43 -5.96 -4.44 12.78
CA VAL A 43 -5.07 -3.37 13.25
C VAL A 43 -3.72 -3.52 12.57
N TYR A 44 -3.22 -2.42 12.01
CA TYR A 44 -1.84 -2.26 11.61
C TYR A 44 -1.14 -1.44 12.68
N GLY A 45 0.12 -1.74 12.99
CA GLY A 45 0.85 -0.96 13.97
C GLY A 45 2.27 -1.44 14.16
N THR A 46 3.04 -0.65 14.88
CA THR A 46 4.42 -0.96 15.25
C THR A 46 4.45 -1.61 16.63
N VAL A 47 5.12 -2.75 16.77
CA VAL A 47 5.25 -3.45 18.04
C VAL A 47 6.15 -2.64 18.97
N ALA A 48 5.57 -2.06 20.03
CA ALA A 48 6.32 -1.42 21.10
C ALA A 48 6.75 -2.44 22.18
N GLN A 49 5.86 -3.41 22.47
CA GLN A 49 6.13 -4.46 23.43
C GLN A 49 5.45 -5.75 23.00
N ASP A 50 6.17 -6.86 23.12
CA ASP A 50 5.67 -8.23 22.93
C ASP A 50 6.05 -9.09 24.11
N GLY A 51 5.07 -9.38 24.98
CA GLY A 51 5.26 -10.26 26.14
C GLY A 51 5.48 -11.72 25.76
N SER A 52 5.20 -12.13 24.52
CA SER A 52 5.39 -13.51 24.04
C SER A 52 6.74 -13.74 23.36
N GLY A 53 7.46 -12.69 23.02
CA GLY A 53 8.73 -12.75 22.28
C GLY A 53 8.58 -13.19 20.80
N ARG A 54 7.36 -13.14 20.25
CA ARG A 54 7.08 -13.57 18.88
C ARG A 54 7.48 -12.53 17.83
N PHE A 55 7.39 -11.25 18.18
CA PHE A 55 7.70 -10.12 17.30
C PHE A 55 8.82 -9.28 17.87
N ALA A 56 9.73 -8.83 17.01
CA ALA A 56 10.75 -7.86 17.41
C ALA A 56 10.12 -6.49 17.68
N ALA A 57 10.59 -5.80 18.71
CA ALA A 57 10.22 -4.40 18.95
C ALA A 57 10.61 -3.54 17.74
N GLY A 58 9.74 -2.60 17.36
CA GLY A 58 9.89 -1.78 16.15
C GLY A 58 9.40 -2.46 14.88
N GLY A 59 9.06 -3.76 14.90
CA GLY A 59 8.48 -4.46 13.76
C GLY A 59 7.04 -3.99 13.47
N ARG A 60 6.74 -3.71 12.21
CA ARG A 60 5.36 -3.41 11.78
C ARG A 60 4.60 -4.71 11.56
N ILE A 61 3.40 -4.81 12.11
CA ILE A 61 2.55 -5.98 11.97
C ILE A 61 1.15 -5.60 11.54
N ARG A 62 0.45 -6.61 10.98
CA ARG A 62 -1.00 -6.61 10.82
C ARG A 62 -1.59 -7.74 11.68
N THR A 63 -2.65 -7.44 12.41
CA THR A 63 -3.35 -8.45 13.23
C THR A 63 -4.24 -9.36 12.37
N SER A 64 -4.65 -10.49 12.95
CA SER A 64 -5.85 -11.21 12.51
C SER A 64 -7.09 -10.31 12.69
N PRO A 65 -8.23 -10.63 12.05
CA PRO A 65 -9.46 -9.88 12.23
C PRO A 65 -9.81 -9.70 13.72
N VAL A 66 -10.21 -8.48 14.05
CA VAL A 66 -10.66 -8.13 15.41
C VAL A 66 -12.04 -8.72 15.63
N THR A 67 -12.17 -9.51 16.68
CA THR A 67 -13.43 -10.15 17.09
C THR A 67 -14.20 -9.32 18.11
N ARG A 68 -13.48 -8.51 18.89
CA ARG A 68 -14.05 -7.61 19.90
C ARG A 68 -13.15 -6.39 20.09
N TRP A 69 -13.76 -5.23 20.13
CA TRP A 69 -13.10 -3.97 20.51
C TRP A 69 -13.62 -3.52 21.88
N ALA A 70 -12.72 -3.29 22.82
CA ALA A 70 -13.00 -2.69 24.12
C ALA A 70 -11.80 -1.82 24.49
N ALA A 71 -11.86 -0.53 24.14
CA ALA A 71 -10.75 0.40 24.31
C ALA A 71 -10.08 0.27 25.69
N PRO A 72 -8.74 0.19 25.77
CA PRO A 72 -7.79 0.22 24.68
C PRO A 72 -7.45 -1.15 24.07
N LEU A 73 -8.26 -2.17 24.27
CA LEU A 73 -7.94 -3.56 23.89
C LEU A 73 -8.66 -3.99 22.60
N ALA A 74 -7.89 -4.48 21.64
CA ALA A 74 -8.38 -5.17 20.45
C ALA A 74 -8.15 -6.69 20.62
N HIS A 75 -9.24 -7.44 20.66
CA HIS A 75 -9.22 -8.91 20.76
C HIS A 75 -9.32 -9.49 19.35
N THR A 76 -8.46 -10.45 19.05
CA THR A 76 -8.52 -11.29 17.86
C THR A 76 -8.74 -12.74 18.28
N HIS A 77 -8.82 -13.67 17.34
CA HIS A 77 -8.96 -15.09 17.69
C HIS A 77 -7.78 -15.62 18.53
N ASN A 78 -6.59 -15.09 18.34
CA ASN A 78 -5.36 -15.68 18.89
C ASN A 78 -4.61 -14.76 19.84
N SER A 79 -4.99 -13.49 19.96
CA SER A 79 -4.19 -12.51 20.68
C SER A 79 -5.02 -11.32 21.14
N VAL A 80 -4.50 -10.62 22.15
CA VAL A 80 -5.03 -9.34 22.62
C VAL A 80 -3.97 -8.30 22.42
N TYR A 81 -4.35 -7.19 21.80
CA TYR A 81 -3.48 -6.06 21.50
C TYR A 81 -3.93 -4.84 22.30
N CYS A 82 -3.01 -4.23 23.01
CA CYS A 82 -3.21 -2.94 23.65
C CYS A 82 -2.88 -1.83 22.64
N LEU A 83 -3.84 -0.95 22.40
CA LEU A 83 -3.76 0.19 21.49
C LEU A 83 -3.85 1.47 22.33
N PRO A 84 -2.71 2.03 22.78
CA PRO A 84 -2.71 3.20 23.66
C PRO A 84 -3.45 4.37 23.00
N GLU A 85 -4.20 5.11 23.81
CA GLU A 85 -4.92 6.29 23.37
C GLU A 85 -3.95 7.37 22.86
N GLY A 86 -4.31 8.05 21.77
CA GLY A 86 -3.47 9.07 21.13
C GLY A 86 -2.29 8.55 20.31
N ALA A 87 -2.04 7.21 20.30
CA ALA A 87 -0.95 6.61 19.56
C ALA A 87 -1.39 6.02 18.19
N GLY A 88 -2.59 6.33 17.71
CA GLY A 88 -3.10 5.83 16.45
C GLY A 88 -4.44 6.44 16.04
N CYS A 89 -5.02 5.87 14.97
CA CYS A 89 -6.26 6.38 14.37
C CYS A 89 -7.17 5.24 13.88
N PHE A 90 -8.37 5.63 13.43
CA PHE A 90 -9.35 4.76 12.81
C PHE A 90 -9.54 5.16 11.36
N CYS A 91 -9.68 4.18 10.46
CA CYS A 91 -10.05 4.42 9.08
C CYS A 91 -10.97 3.33 8.52
N ASP A 92 -11.66 3.67 7.44
CA ASP A 92 -12.55 2.78 6.70
C ASP A 92 -12.04 2.65 5.26
N LEU A 93 -11.97 1.42 4.74
CA LEU A 93 -11.45 1.15 3.39
C LEU A 93 -12.29 0.05 2.71
N PRO A 94 -12.36 0.05 1.36
CA PRO A 94 -12.87 -1.10 0.62
C PRO A 94 -12.03 -2.35 0.87
N ALA A 95 -12.67 -3.50 1.14
CA ALA A 95 -11.98 -4.76 1.42
C ALA A 95 -11.10 -5.24 0.25
N THR A 96 -11.43 -4.87 -0.97
CA THR A 96 -10.67 -5.19 -2.18
C THR A 96 -9.27 -4.58 -2.21
N LEU A 97 -9.02 -3.52 -1.44
CA LEU A 97 -7.71 -2.88 -1.33
C LEU A 97 -6.81 -3.52 -0.28
N GLN A 98 -7.35 -4.34 0.65
CA GLN A 98 -6.54 -4.95 1.70
C GLN A 98 -5.32 -5.72 1.14
N PRO A 99 -5.44 -6.57 0.10
CA PRO A 99 -4.28 -7.28 -0.43
C PRO A 99 -3.19 -6.36 -0.98
N ALA A 100 -3.58 -5.20 -1.55
CA ALA A 100 -2.64 -4.20 -2.03
C ALA A 100 -1.93 -3.50 -0.87
N ILE A 101 -2.67 -3.05 0.13
CA ILE A 101 -2.14 -2.41 1.33
C ILE A 101 -1.14 -3.33 2.03
N ASP A 102 -1.51 -4.60 2.26
CA ASP A 102 -0.65 -5.59 2.90
C ASP A 102 0.63 -5.86 2.10
N SER A 103 0.51 -6.00 0.78
CA SER A 103 1.62 -6.42 -0.09
C SER A 103 2.59 -5.28 -0.43
N LEU A 104 2.08 -4.06 -0.48
CA LEU A 104 2.83 -2.87 -0.90
C LEU A 104 3.24 -2.01 0.30
N VAL A 105 2.92 -2.47 1.52
CA VAL A 105 3.25 -1.77 2.77
C VAL A 105 2.74 -0.31 2.76
N ILE A 106 1.53 -0.11 2.22
CA ILE A 106 0.87 1.20 2.23
C ILE A 106 0.23 1.40 3.60
N ASP A 107 0.42 2.59 4.18
CA ASP A 107 -0.27 2.94 5.42
C ASP A 107 -1.78 3.08 5.18
N PRO A 108 -2.64 2.36 5.92
CA PRO A 108 -4.08 2.41 5.70
C PRO A 108 -4.70 3.79 5.92
N ALA A 109 -4.19 4.57 6.87
CA ALA A 109 -4.69 5.91 7.13
C ALA A 109 -4.34 6.86 5.99
N GLU A 110 -3.10 6.78 5.47
CA GLU A 110 -2.69 7.51 4.27
C GLU A 110 -3.53 7.10 3.06
N ALA A 111 -3.78 5.79 2.88
CA ALA A 111 -4.64 5.29 1.81
C ALA A 111 -6.05 5.89 1.89
N ALA A 112 -6.66 5.94 3.07
CA ALA A 112 -7.97 6.53 3.28
C ALA A 112 -7.99 8.00 2.88
N VAL A 113 -6.99 8.78 3.27
CA VAL A 113 -6.87 10.21 2.91
C VAL A 113 -6.72 10.39 1.39
N ILE A 114 -5.87 9.60 0.74
CA ILE A 114 -5.67 9.66 -0.70
C ILE A 114 -6.97 9.37 -1.45
N LEU A 115 -7.70 8.33 -1.04
CA LEU A 115 -8.96 7.93 -1.66
C LEU A 115 -10.05 8.98 -1.44
N GLN A 116 -10.20 9.50 -0.24
CA GLN A 116 -11.15 10.60 0.06
C GLN A 116 -10.88 11.81 -0.83
N ASN A 117 -9.63 12.23 -0.95
CA ASN A 117 -9.24 13.37 -1.79
C ASN A 117 -9.47 13.11 -3.28
N ALA A 118 -9.18 11.88 -3.75
CA ALA A 118 -9.32 11.52 -5.16
C ALA A 118 -10.78 11.42 -5.61
N PHE A 119 -11.67 10.92 -4.74
CA PHE A 119 -13.08 10.68 -5.07
C PHE A 119 -14.02 11.69 -4.43
N MET A 120 -13.53 12.58 -3.57
CA MET A 120 -14.31 13.58 -2.83
C MET A 120 -15.49 12.96 -2.06
N GLN A 121 -15.30 11.74 -1.56
CA GLN A 121 -16.32 10.97 -0.84
C GLN A 121 -15.71 10.35 0.43
N PRO A 122 -16.53 10.16 1.49
CA PRO A 122 -16.12 9.39 2.66
C PRO A 122 -15.70 7.96 2.28
N ALA A 123 -14.68 7.42 2.91
CA ALA A 123 -14.10 6.11 2.57
C ALA A 123 -15.13 4.96 2.55
N HIS A 124 -16.14 5.00 3.44
CA HIS A 124 -17.20 3.99 3.51
C HIS A 124 -18.23 4.06 2.36
N THR A 125 -18.21 5.14 1.56
CA THR A 125 -19.09 5.30 0.38
C THR A 125 -18.33 5.13 -0.93
N LEU A 126 -17.03 4.86 -0.88
CA LEU A 126 -16.24 4.65 -2.09
C LEU A 126 -16.71 3.40 -2.84
N PRO A 127 -16.71 3.44 -4.18
CA PRO A 127 -16.99 2.25 -4.98
C PRO A 127 -15.97 1.15 -4.65
N GLU A 128 -16.39 -0.10 -4.79
CA GLU A 128 -15.47 -1.22 -4.67
C GLU A 128 -14.41 -1.12 -5.77
N THR A 129 -13.18 -0.82 -5.41
CA THR A 129 -12.07 -0.66 -6.35
C THR A 129 -10.92 -1.62 -6.02
N ALA A 130 -10.23 -2.05 -7.06
CA ALA A 130 -8.96 -2.78 -6.98
C ALA A 130 -7.77 -1.82 -7.10
N CYS A 131 -6.55 -2.39 -7.11
CA CYS A 131 -5.33 -1.62 -7.39
C CYS A 131 -5.50 -0.76 -8.65
N PHE A 132 -4.89 0.41 -8.64
CA PHE A 132 -4.97 1.43 -9.70
C PHE A 132 -6.38 1.99 -9.91
N GLY A 133 -7.20 1.99 -8.86
CA GLY A 133 -8.55 2.56 -8.89
C GLY A 133 -9.51 1.88 -9.85
N VAL A 134 -9.20 0.67 -10.32
CA VAL A 134 -10.04 -0.06 -11.28
C VAL A 134 -11.31 -0.56 -10.56
N PRO A 135 -12.52 -0.25 -11.08
CA PRO A 135 -13.76 -0.72 -10.48
C PRO A 135 -13.85 -2.25 -10.46
N VAL A 136 -14.32 -2.78 -9.31
CA VAL A 136 -14.58 -4.22 -9.16
C VAL A 136 -16.05 -4.48 -9.48
N MET A 137 -16.29 -5.47 -10.34
CA MET A 137 -17.62 -5.89 -10.77
C MET A 137 -17.92 -7.30 -10.26
N ARG A 138 -19.21 -7.59 -10.03
CA ARG A 138 -19.71 -8.92 -9.69
C ARG A 138 -20.80 -9.30 -10.67
N PRO A 139 -20.44 -9.91 -11.82
CA PRO A 139 -21.40 -10.23 -12.87
C PRO A 139 -22.43 -11.25 -12.37
N ALA A 140 -23.72 -10.97 -12.61
CA ALA A 140 -24.80 -11.89 -12.30
C ALA A 140 -24.65 -13.19 -13.09
N GLY A 141 -24.84 -14.34 -12.45
CA GLY A 141 -24.84 -15.65 -13.12
C GLY A 141 -23.48 -16.31 -13.30
N GLN A 142 -22.38 -15.69 -12.90
CA GLN A 142 -21.03 -16.27 -12.96
C GLN A 142 -20.46 -16.68 -11.59
N GLY A 143 -21.33 -16.95 -10.63
CA GLY A 143 -20.89 -17.09 -9.24
C GLY A 143 -20.53 -15.72 -8.63
N ASP A 144 -20.20 -15.69 -7.35
CA ASP A 144 -19.87 -14.45 -6.62
C ASP A 144 -18.38 -14.05 -6.78
N TYR A 145 -17.77 -14.33 -7.97
CA TYR A 145 -16.37 -14.05 -8.21
C TYR A 145 -16.19 -12.61 -8.69
N PRO A 146 -15.43 -11.78 -7.94
CA PRO A 146 -15.16 -10.41 -8.33
C PRO A 146 -14.20 -10.39 -9.53
N VAL A 147 -14.50 -9.51 -10.48
CA VAL A 147 -13.70 -9.26 -11.69
C VAL A 147 -13.41 -7.78 -11.87
N VAL A 148 -12.40 -7.46 -12.65
CA VAL A 148 -12.15 -6.13 -13.22
C VAL A 148 -12.37 -6.21 -14.73
N MET A 149 -13.03 -5.21 -15.29
CA MET A 149 -13.34 -5.19 -16.72
C MET A 149 -12.16 -4.65 -17.52
N GLU A 150 -11.85 -5.26 -18.66
CA GLU A 150 -10.70 -4.85 -19.49
C GLU A 150 -10.83 -3.39 -19.94
N HIS A 151 -12.02 -2.92 -20.26
CA HIS A 151 -12.22 -1.54 -20.70
C HIS A 151 -11.85 -0.48 -19.64
N HIS A 152 -11.86 -0.84 -18.35
CA HIS A 152 -11.33 0.04 -17.31
C HIS A 152 -9.80 -0.03 -17.22
N ILE A 153 -9.20 -1.18 -17.57
CA ILE A 153 -7.74 -1.34 -17.57
C ILE A 153 -7.12 -0.58 -18.75
N VAL A 154 -7.83 -0.49 -19.87
CA VAL A 154 -7.40 0.24 -21.09
C VAL A 154 -7.05 1.71 -20.79
N GLU A 155 -7.70 2.33 -19.80
CA GLU A 155 -7.46 3.71 -19.42
C GLU A 155 -6.16 3.92 -18.63
N LEU A 156 -5.52 2.84 -18.14
CA LEU A 156 -4.31 2.92 -17.35
C LEU A 156 -3.06 3.21 -18.21
N PRO A 157 -2.11 4.03 -17.72
CA PRO A 157 -0.93 4.45 -18.47
C PRO A 157 0.01 3.31 -18.88
N PHE A 158 -0.20 2.11 -18.35
CA PHE A 158 0.60 0.91 -18.63
C PHE A 158 -0.23 -0.23 -19.24
N TYR A 159 -1.38 0.06 -19.86
CA TYR A 159 -2.26 -0.95 -20.43
C TYR A 159 -1.56 -1.88 -21.44
N SER A 160 -0.77 -1.32 -22.37
CA SER A 160 -0.03 -2.14 -23.35
C SER A 160 0.90 -3.14 -22.67
N PHE A 161 1.59 -2.69 -21.62
CA PHE A 161 2.45 -3.54 -20.82
C PHE A 161 1.67 -4.65 -20.11
N TRP A 162 0.51 -4.32 -19.50
CA TRP A 162 -0.37 -5.32 -18.89
C TRP A 162 -0.86 -6.34 -19.95
N ARG A 163 -1.37 -5.87 -21.06
CA ARG A 163 -1.88 -6.73 -22.14
C ARG A 163 -0.82 -7.72 -22.62
N ASP A 164 0.40 -7.26 -22.86
CA ASP A 164 1.49 -8.10 -23.34
C ASP A 164 1.95 -9.14 -22.29
N SER A 165 1.78 -8.83 -21.00
CA SER A 165 2.13 -9.72 -19.88
C SER A 165 1.02 -10.68 -19.48
N SER A 166 -0.22 -10.40 -19.84
CA SER A 166 -1.44 -11.07 -19.35
C SER A 166 -2.18 -11.85 -20.44
N ILE A 167 -1.51 -12.15 -21.55
CA ILE A 167 -2.08 -12.97 -22.63
C ILE A 167 -2.63 -14.27 -22.04
N GLY A 168 -3.96 -14.43 -22.06
CA GLY A 168 -4.67 -15.58 -21.50
C GLY A 168 -5.32 -15.35 -20.12
N SER A 169 -5.08 -14.19 -19.46
CA SER A 169 -5.76 -13.88 -18.18
C SER A 169 -7.14 -13.26 -18.37
N ALA A 170 -7.39 -12.62 -19.52
CA ALA A 170 -8.71 -12.08 -19.83
C ALA A 170 -9.66 -13.20 -20.26
N GLN A 171 -10.84 -13.22 -19.65
CA GLN A 171 -11.91 -14.17 -20.00
C GLN A 171 -13.08 -13.39 -20.60
N SER A 172 -13.77 -14.02 -21.54
CA SER A 172 -15.03 -13.48 -22.05
C SER A 172 -16.15 -13.80 -21.06
N LEU A 173 -16.87 -12.78 -20.62
CA LEU A 173 -18.09 -12.94 -19.82
C LEU A 173 -19.24 -13.43 -20.70
N ILE A 174 -20.38 -13.79 -20.08
CA ILE A 174 -21.59 -14.29 -20.76
C ILE A 174 -22.12 -13.26 -21.78
N ASP A 175 -21.91 -11.95 -21.52
CA ASP A 175 -22.29 -10.87 -22.43
C ASP A 175 -21.23 -10.53 -23.48
N GLY A 176 -20.15 -11.31 -23.56
CA GLY A 176 -19.04 -11.11 -24.50
C GLY A 176 -18.02 -10.05 -24.09
N GLN A 177 -18.18 -9.40 -22.93
CA GLN A 177 -17.20 -8.44 -22.45
C GLN A 177 -15.97 -9.15 -21.90
N ALA A 178 -14.79 -8.57 -22.13
CA ALA A 178 -13.54 -9.08 -21.59
C ALA A 178 -13.34 -8.63 -20.13
N ALA A 179 -13.04 -9.60 -19.27
CA ALA A 179 -12.83 -9.38 -17.86
C ALA A 179 -11.67 -10.22 -17.33
N VAL A 180 -11.10 -9.78 -16.22
CA VAL A 180 -10.01 -10.44 -15.48
C VAL A 180 -10.48 -10.73 -14.08
N PHE A 181 -10.21 -11.92 -13.55
CA PHE A 181 -10.49 -12.20 -12.14
C PHE A 181 -9.70 -11.26 -11.24
N LEU A 182 -10.32 -10.78 -10.19
CA LEU A 182 -9.69 -9.84 -9.26
C LEU A 182 -8.38 -10.38 -8.66
N HIS A 183 -8.30 -11.70 -8.41
CA HIS A 183 -7.07 -12.29 -7.86
C HIS A 183 -5.91 -12.27 -8.87
N ASP A 184 -6.17 -12.45 -10.18
CA ASP A 184 -5.16 -12.37 -11.23
C ASP A 184 -4.70 -10.91 -11.42
N TRP A 185 -5.67 -9.97 -11.42
CA TRP A 185 -5.37 -8.55 -11.43
C TRP A 185 -4.47 -8.15 -10.26
N ASN A 186 -4.84 -8.55 -9.03
CA ASN A 186 -4.05 -8.26 -7.84
C ASN A 186 -2.66 -8.93 -7.89
N ALA A 187 -2.54 -10.12 -8.45
CA ALA A 187 -1.25 -10.80 -8.62
C ALA A 187 -0.34 -10.06 -9.61
N PHE A 188 -0.91 -9.58 -10.73
CA PHE A 188 -0.20 -8.71 -11.67
C PHE A 188 0.25 -7.43 -10.98
N CYS A 189 -0.65 -6.70 -10.32
CA CYS A 189 -0.35 -5.43 -9.65
C CYS A 189 0.77 -5.57 -8.64
N ARG A 190 0.72 -6.56 -7.76
CA ARG A 190 1.77 -6.81 -6.77
C ARG A 190 3.13 -6.99 -7.41
N ARG A 191 3.21 -7.81 -8.48
CA ARG A 191 4.47 -8.03 -9.19
C ARG A 191 4.94 -6.76 -9.86
N PHE A 192 4.07 -6.10 -10.62
CA PHE A 192 4.41 -4.90 -11.36
C PHE A 192 4.93 -3.80 -10.43
N VAL A 193 4.24 -3.52 -9.34
CA VAL A 193 4.64 -2.47 -8.39
C VAL A 193 5.92 -2.83 -7.64
N ARG A 194 6.19 -4.11 -7.42
CA ARG A 194 7.44 -4.55 -6.76
C ARG A 194 8.65 -4.56 -7.69
N THR A 195 8.45 -4.88 -8.97
CA THR A 195 9.58 -5.19 -9.87
C THR A 195 9.64 -4.33 -11.12
N GLY A 196 8.58 -3.59 -11.46
CA GLY A 196 8.46 -2.89 -12.75
C GLY A 196 8.40 -3.82 -13.96
N ARG A 197 8.25 -5.15 -13.77
CA ARG A 197 8.40 -6.18 -14.80
C ARG A 197 7.15 -7.02 -14.95
N HIS A 198 7.03 -7.69 -16.08
CA HIS A 198 5.99 -8.70 -16.32
C HIS A 198 6.52 -10.14 -16.16
N ARG A 199 5.61 -11.12 -16.15
CA ARG A 199 5.94 -12.54 -16.06
C ARG A 199 6.76 -12.95 -17.29
N GLY A 200 7.96 -13.50 -17.08
CA GLY A 200 8.85 -13.99 -18.16
C GLY A 200 10.02 -13.08 -18.51
N GLN A 201 10.11 -11.87 -17.99
CA GLN A 201 11.36 -11.10 -18.05
C GLN A 201 12.35 -11.68 -17.04
N THR A 202 13.13 -12.68 -17.50
CA THR A 202 14.20 -13.32 -16.71
C THR A 202 15.35 -12.33 -16.53
N GLY A 203 15.74 -12.06 -15.28
CA GLY A 203 16.91 -11.20 -15.02
C GLY A 203 17.31 -11.07 -13.56
N HIS A 204 16.41 -11.38 -12.64
CA HIS A 204 16.72 -11.61 -11.22
C HIS A 204 15.64 -12.50 -10.65
N THR A 205 16.03 -13.57 -9.96
CA THR A 205 15.13 -14.41 -9.18
C THR A 205 14.40 -13.53 -8.17
N ASP A 206 13.09 -13.73 -8.00
CA ASP A 206 12.25 -13.04 -7.01
C ASP A 206 12.82 -13.07 -5.58
N ASP A 207 13.79 -13.96 -5.33
CA ASP A 207 14.48 -14.17 -4.04
C ASP A 207 15.76 -13.34 -3.88
N GLN A 208 16.26 -12.64 -4.90
CA GLN A 208 17.48 -11.81 -4.80
C GLN A 208 17.18 -10.33 -4.53
N ALA A 209 16.13 -10.01 -3.80
CA ALA A 209 15.98 -8.72 -3.12
C ALA A 209 16.83 -8.66 -1.81
N ALA A 210 17.86 -9.49 -1.70
CA ALA A 210 18.82 -9.41 -0.61
C ALA A 210 19.87 -8.36 -0.95
N ASP A 211 19.98 -7.33 -0.13
CA ASP A 211 20.99 -6.29 -0.02
C ASP A 211 20.89 -5.01 -0.83
N GLY A 212 20.01 -4.85 -1.80
CA GLY A 212 19.75 -3.54 -2.42
C GLY A 212 18.45 -2.94 -1.90
N GLN A 213 18.44 -1.71 -1.38
CA GLN A 213 17.20 -1.00 -1.13
C GLN A 213 16.52 -0.69 -2.46
N TYR A 214 15.47 -1.43 -2.78
CA TYR A 214 14.59 -1.18 -3.92
C TYR A 214 13.29 -0.58 -3.45
N ASN A 215 12.76 0.33 -4.25
CA ASN A 215 11.51 1.00 -4.02
C ASN A 215 10.43 0.54 -5.03
N TYR A 216 9.29 1.24 -5.06
CA TYR A 216 8.23 1.01 -6.04
C TYR A 216 8.77 0.77 -7.44
N PHE A 217 8.21 -0.22 -8.14
CA PHE A 217 8.59 -0.66 -9.49
C PHE A 217 10.00 -1.21 -9.59
N GLY A 218 10.61 -1.64 -8.47
CA GLY A 218 11.95 -2.22 -8.44
C GLY A 218 13.06 -1.23 -8.83
N LEU A 219 12.84 0.06 -8.60
CA LEU A 219 13.86 1.06 -8.89
C LEU A 219 14.91 1.12 -7.78
N PRO A 220 16.21 1.24 -8.13
CA PRO A 220 17.27 1.36 -7.14
C PRO A 220 17.19 2.73 -6.43
N ILE A 221 17.41 2.69 -5.11
CA ILE A 221 17.55 3.90 -4.31
C ILE A 221 19.02 4.35 -4.37
N VAL A 222 19.24 5.62 -4.72
CA VAL A 222 20.55 6.23 -4.82
C VAL A 222 20.73 7.23 -3.68
N HIS A 223 21.83 7.10 -2.96
CA HIS A 223 22.25 8.09 -1.95
C HIS A 223 23.34 8.97 -2.55
N THR A 224 23.07 10.27 -2.65
CA THR A 224 24.02 11.22 -3.25
C THR A 224 24.91 11.82 -2.17
N PRO A 225 26.23 11.56 -2.18
CA PRO A 225 27.16 12.18 -1.24
C PRO A 225 27.16 13.71 -1.39
N GLY A 226 27.04 14.44 -0.29
CA GLY A 226 27.22 15.90 -0.26
C GLY A 226 25.94 16.75 -0.35
N GLN A 227 24.77 16.16 -0.56
CA GLN A 227 23.46 16.83 -0.46
C GLN A 227 22.61 16.12 0.60
N ASP A 228 22.76 16.45 1.85
CA ASP A 228 22.02 15.94 3.01
C ASP A 228 21.82 14.41 3.05
N ASN A 229 22.53 13.66 2.19
CA ASN A 229 22.44 12.20 2.02
C ASN A 229 20.99 11.69 1.81
N ALA A 230 20.11 12.54 1.29
CA ALA A 230 18.71 12.19 1.09
C ALA A 230 18.58 11.11 0.00
N PRO A 231 17.76 10.07 0.22
CA PRO A 231 17.54 9.03 -0.76
C PRO A 231 16.79 9.57 -1.98
N THR A 232 17.22 9.16 -3.17
CA THR A 232 16.65 9.58 -4.46
C THR A 232 16.48 8.40 -5.40
N VAL A 233 15.72 8.60 -6.47
CA VAL A 233 15.57 7.67 -7.60
C VAL A 233 16.06 8.38 -8.87
N SER A 234 16.80 7.68 -9.73
CA SER A 234 17.27 8.24 -11.00
C SER A 234 16.12 8.39 -12.00
N GLU A 235 15.99 9.58 -12.61
CA GLU A 235 15.03 9.76 -13.71
C GLU A 235 15.30 8.83 -14.89
N ALA A 236 16.57 8.51 -15.16
CA ALA A 236 16.92 7.57 -16.22
C ALA A 236 16.40 6.15 -15.96
N ASP A 237 16.24 5.76 -14.69
CA ASP A 237 15.63 4.48 -14.35
C ASP A 237 14.11 4.56 -14.41
N ILE A 238 13.50 5.67 -13.98
CA ILE A 238 12.06 5.91 -14.16
C ILE A 238 11.69 5.89 -15.64
N ALA A 239 12.56 6.41 -16.53
CA ALA A 239 12.34 6.45 -17.98
C ALA A 239 12.24 5.04 -18.62
N LYS A 240 12.70 4.02 -17.94
CA LYS A 240 12.56 2.61 -18.40
C LYS A 240 11.21 2.00 -18.07
N LEU A 241 10.40 2.65 -17.23
CA LEU A 241 9.10 2.15 -16.83
C LEU A 241 8.01 2.45 -17.88
N PRO A 242 7.04 1.57 -18.08
CA PRO A 242 5.96 1.77 -19.04
C PRO A 242 5.04 2.95 -18.68
N LEU A 243 5.14 3.48 -17.47
CA LEU A 243 4.38 4.62 -16.98
C LEU A 243 5.15 5.97 -17.08
N TYR A 244 6.36 5.99 -17.65
CA TYR A 244 7.22 7.18 -17.67
C TYR A 244 6.54 8.42 -18.24
N THR A 245 5.90 8.31 -19.40
CA THR A 245 5.24 9.46 -20.05
C THR A 245 4.17 10.08 -19.14
N TYR A 246 3.41 9.24 -18.46
CA TYR A 246 2.39 9.69 -17.51
C TYR A 246 3.03 10.39 -16.31
N TRP A 247 4.02 9.75 -15.67
CA TRP A 247 4.76 10.35 -14.56
C TRP A 247 5.40 11.68 -14.96
N HIS A 248 6.09 11.73 -16.09
CA HIS A 248 6.79 12.94 -16.55
C HIS A 248 5.81 14.11 -16.77
N THR A 249 4.60 13.83 -17.27
CA THR A 249 3.57 14.88 -17.43
C THR A 249 3.05 15.38 -16.08
N ALA A 250 2.93 14.49 -15.09
CA ALA A 250 2.38 14.83 -13.78
C ALA A 250 3.39 15.44 -12.81
N CYS A 251 4.68 15.07 -12.91
CA CYS A 251 5.69 15.29 -11.88
C CYS A 251 7.03 15.82 -12.40
N ALA A 252 7.09 16.39 -13.61
CA ALA A 252 8.35 16.89 -14.17
C ALA A 252 9.02 18.00 -13.31
N SER A 253 8.23 18.72 -12.49
CA SER A 253 8.72 19.73 -11.54
C SER A 253 9.50 19.14 -10.36
N ASP A 254 9.33 17.84 -10.08
CA ASP A 254 9.94 17.18 -8.91
C ASP A 254 11.37 16.72 -9.22
N VAL A 255 11.78 16.82 -10.48
CA VAL A 255 13.11 16.44 -10.94
C VAL A 255 14.13 17.48 -10.50
N ARG A 256 15.16 17.03 -9.80
CA ARG A 256 16.33 17.83 -9.41
C ARG A 256 17.52 17.45 -10.26
N ARG A 257 18.35 18.45 -10.59
CA ARG A 257 19.63 18.21 -11.27
C ARG A 257 20.77 18.28 -10.26
N LEU A 258 21.56 17.23 -10.21
CA LEU A 258 22.77 17.18 -9.39
C LEU A 258 23.93 17.94 -10.03
N VAL A 259 25.02 18.13 -9.28
CA VAL A 259 26.21 18.87 -9.73
C VAL A 259 26.88 18.21 -10.94
N ASP A 260 26.83 16.87 -11.03
CA ASP A 260 27.35 16.09 -12.17
C ASP A 260 26.41 16.07 -13.38
N GLY A 261 25.27 16.77 -13.30
CA GLY A 261 24.26 16.82 -14.35
C GLY A 261 23.24 15.70 -14.31
N THR A 262 23.36 14.71 -13.41
CA THR A 262 22.38 13.63 -13.22
C THR A 262 21.04 14.20 -12.77
N ARG A 263 19.95 13.66 -13.32
CA ARG A 263 18.58 14.05 -12.96
C ARG A 263 18.01 13.00 -12.02
N VAL A 264 17.55 13.44 -10.87
CA VAL A 264 17.03 12.58 -9.80
C VAL A 264 15.71 13.12 -9.24
N VAL A 265 14.95 12.24 -8.62
CA VAL A 265 13.70 12.55 -7.91
C VAL A 265 13.89 12.20 -6.44
N PRO A 266 13.53 13.06 -5.50
CA PRO A 266 13.50 12.68 -4.08
C PRO A 266 12.65 11.43 -3.86
N LEU A 267 13.14 10.52 -3.03
CA LEU A 267 12.44 9.25 -2.80
C LEU A 267 11.02 9.47 -2.29
N ALA A 268 10.83 10.42 -1.36
CA ALA A 268 9.52 10.73 -0.79
C ALA A 268 8.50 11.18 -1.86
N ASP A 269 8.94 12.00 -2.85
CA ASP A 269 8.08 12.50 -3.93
C ASP A 269 7.71 11.36 -4.89
N TRP A 270 8.69 10.50 -5.20
CA TRP A 270 8.45 9.29 -6.00
C TRP A 270 7.47 8.33 -5.31
N GLU A 271 7.66 8.06 -4.03
CA GLU A 271 6.76 7.19 -3.26
C GLU A 271 5.34 7.77 -3.15
N ALA A 272 5.20 9.08 -2.93
CA ALA A 272 3.90 9.73 -2.87
C ALA A 272 3.15 9.58 -4.21
N PHE A 273 3.85 9.80 -5.34
CA PHE A 273 3.29 9.54 -6.66
C PHE A 273 2.86 8.07 -6.82
N CYS A 274 3.73 7.13 -6.48
CA CYS A 274 3.43 5.69 -6.61
C CYS A 274 2.24 5.25 -5.78
N ARG A 275 2.16 5.67 -4.51
CA ARG A 275 1.02 5.36 -3.64
C ARG A 275 -0.29 5.90 -4.22
N ARG A 276 -0.29 7.16 -4.69
CA ARG A 276 -1.47 7.75 -5.32
C ARG A 276 -1.87 6.96 -6.58
N LEU A 277 -0.92 6.68 -7.47
CA LEU A 277 -1.17 5.92 -8.69
C LEU A 277 -1.75 4.53 -8.40
N VAL A 278 -1.16 3.79 -7.46
CA VAL A 278 -1.62 2.43 -7.09
C VAL A 278 -3.02 2.42 -6.51
N LEU A 279 -3.40 3.47 -5.77
CA LEU A 279 -4.71 3.54 -5.14
C LEU A 279 -5.79 4.08 -6.08
N THR A 280 -5.45 4.98 -7.00
CA THR A 280 -6.44 5.75 -7.77
C THR A 280 -6.33 5.58 -9.29
N GLY A 281 -5.24 5.04 -9.80
CA GLY A 281 -4.93 4.95 -11.24
C GLY A 281 -4.46 6.28 -11.86
N ARG A 282 -4.33 7.33 -11.05
CA ARG A 282 -4.02 8.69 -11.54
C ARG A 282 -3.22 9.51 -10.54
#